data_549310df505c5fa1b377bcf99903f547
#
_entry.id   549310df505c5fa1b377bcf99903f547
#
_cell.length_a   1.000
_cell.length_b   1.000
_cell.length_c   1.000
_cell.angle_alpha   90.00
_cell.angle_beta   90.00
_cell.angle_gamma   90.00
#
_symmetry.space_group_name_H-M   'P 1'
#
loop_
_entity.id
_entity.type
_entity.pdbx_description
1 polymer ?
#
loop_
_entity_poly.entity_id
_entity_poly.type
_entity_poly.pdbx_seq_one_letter_code
_entity_poly.pdbx_strand_id
1 'polypeptide(L)'
;MLFGKRKRRVKRVLIIEDEPLTAFDNEVMLRDAGYDVVATHDDFEEAVAALDRETVDLILSDVRLRGKRTGIQLAEEARKRGVPLLFVTGHPPDNARDLAIGCLMKPYSERQLKQALDAVDQHLAGKQPKLPKGLEIYAPRDAAN
;
A
#
# COMPACT_ATOMS: atom_id res chain seq x y z
N MET A 1 2.38 24.36 -17.96
CA MET A 1 2.72 23.69 -18.04
C MET A 1 2.82 22.94 -17.37
N LEU A 2 2.83 22.75 -17.53
CA LEU A 2 3.23 22.25 -17.30
C LEU A 2 3.94 21.44 -17.15
N PHE A 3 3.97 21.55 -17.20
CA PHE A 3 5.24 20.95 -17.33
C PHE A 3 5.64 20.22 -16.10
N GLY A 4 6.31 19.07 -16.15
CA GLY A 4 6.90 18.40 -15.06
C GLY A 4 5.96 17.76 -14.04
N LYS A 5 4.68 18.00 -14.12
CA LYS A 5 3.76 17.30 -13.23
C LYS A 5 3.42 15.95 -13.82
N ARG A 6 4.00 14.92 -13.25
CA ARG A 6 3.72 13.55 -13.66
C ARG A 6 2.29 13.18 -13.25
N LYS A 7 1.56 12.58 -14.15
CA LYS A 7 0.22 12.09 -13.86
C LYS A 7 0.34 10.84 -12.99
N ARG A 8 -0.23 10.88 -11.80
CA ARG A 8 -0.20 9.74 -10.88
C ARG A 8 -1.14 8.64 -11.32
N ARG A 9 -0.68 7.40 -11.18
CA ARG A 9 -1.52 6.22 -11.33
C ARG A 9 -2.21 5.89 -10.02
N VAL A 10 -1.51 6.11 -8.90
CA VAL A 10 -2.06 5.88 -7.58
C VAL A 10 -2.71 7.16 -7.09
N LYS A 11 -4.03 7.15 -7.06
CA LYS A 11 -4.82 8.29 -6.58
C LYS A 11 -5.68 7.91 -5.40
N ARG A 12 -6.27 6.73 -5.42
CA ARG A 12 -7.23 6.26 -4.43
C ARG A 12 -6.60 5.16 -3.60
N VAL A 13 -6.45 5.43 -2.31
CA VAL A 13 -5.74 4.56 -1.37
C VAL A 13 -6.70 4.05 -0.31
N LEU A 14 -6.67 2.74 -0.07
CA LEU A 14 -7.37 2.09 1.04
C LEU A 14 -6.34 1.82 2.12
N ILE A 15 -6.60 2.29 3.34
CA ILE A 15 -5.70 2.11 4.48
C ILE A 15 -6.29 1.03 5.39
N ILE A 16 -5.49 0.01 5.70
CA ILE A 16 -5.87 -1.06 6.64
C ILE A 16 -4.83 -1.11 7.73
N GLU A 17 -5.19 -0.66 8.91
CA GLU A 17 -4.29 -0.48 10.04
C GLU A 17 -5.07 -0.67 11.34
N ASP A 18 -4.58 -1.52 12.24
CA ASP A 18 -5.27 -1.81 13.50
C ASP A 18 -4.90 -0.86 14.64
N GLU A 19 -3.83 -0.08 14.49
CA GLU A 19 -3.43 0.90 15.48
C GLU A 19 -4.10 2.24 15.16
N PRO A 20 -5.05 2.73 16.00
CA PRO A 20 -5.86 3.89 15.64
C PRO A 20 -5.07 5.18 15.38
N LEU A 21 -4.02 5.44 16.16
CA LEU A 21 -3.24 6.65 15.96
C LEU A 21 -2.45 6.61 14.66
N THR A 22 -1.86 5.45 14.35
CA THR A 22 -1.14 5.27 13.10
C THR A 22 -2.07 5.39 11.91
N ALA A 23 -3.27 4.79 12.03
CA ALA A 23 -4.28 4.88 10.97
C ALA A 23 -4.67 6.33 10.71
N PHE A 24 -4.94 7.08 11.77
CA PHE A 24 -5.31 8.49 11.66
C PHE A 24 -4.18 9.32 11.04
N ASP A 25 -2.95 9.14 11.52
CA ASP A 25 -1.79 9.87 11.00
C ASP A 25 -1.57 9.60 9.52
N ASN A 26 -1.67 8.34 9.11
CA ASN A 26 -1.53 7.97 7.70
C ASN A 26 -2.60 8.62 6.85
N GLU A 27 -3.84 8.62 7.32
CA GLU A 27 -4.95 9.24 6.60
C GLU A 27 -4.70 10.73 6.40
N VAL A 28 -4.29 11.43 7.45
CA VAL A 28 -4.00 12.88 7.38
C VAL A 28 -2.84 13.13 6.41
N MET A 29 -1.75 12.38 6.54
CA MET A 29 -0.58 12.54 5.69
C MET A 29 -0.90 12.32 4.21
N LEU A 30 -1.69 11.29 3.91
CA LEU A 30 -2.04 10.98 2.53
C LEU A 30 -2.98 12.03 1.94
N ARG A 31 -3.97 12.48 2.70
CA ARG A 31 -4.87 13.54 2.23
C ARG A 31 -4.10 14.84 1.98
N ASP A 32 -3.20 15.20 2.88
CA ASP A 32 -2.37 16.41 2.72
C ASP A 32 -1.46 16.30 1.50
N ALA A 33 -1.04 15.09 1.14
CA ALA A 33 -0.21 14.87 -0.05
C ALA A 33 -1.02 14.78 -1.35
N GLY A 34 -2.34 14.91 -1.27
CA GLY A 34 -3.20 14.94 -2.45
C GLY A 34 -3.81 13.60 -2.86
N TYR A 35 -3.67 12.57 -2.03
CA TYR A 35 -4.31 11.29 -2.29
C TYR A 35 -5.76 11.30 -1.80
N ASP A 36 -6.60 10.52 -2.47
CA ASP A 36 -7.96 10.26 -2.03
C ASP A 36 -7.94 9.01 -1.17
N VAL A 37 -8.18 9.15 0.13
CA VAL A 37 -8.28 8.01 1.03
C VAL A 37 -9.73 7.54 1.00
N VAL A 38 -9.97 6.39 0.34
CA VAL A 38 -11.34 5.92 0.13
C VAL A 38 -11.97 5.39 1.39
N ALA A 39 -11.16 4.81 2.27
CA ALA A 39 -11.60 4.32 3.58
C ALA A 39 -10.37 3.96 4.43
N THR A 40 -10.60 3.86 5.73
CA THR A 40 -9.60 3.38 6.68
C THR A 40 -10.31 2.37 7.58
N HIS A 41 -9.85 1.13 7.55
CA HIS A 41 -10.43 0.02 8.30
C HIS A 41 -9.35 -0.72 9.06
N ASP A 42 -9.77 -1.60 9.97
CA ASP A 42 -8.85 -2.36 10.81
C ASP A 42 -9.07 -3.88 10.72
N ASP A 43 -9.98 -4.35 9.90
CA ASP A 43 -10.21 -5.78 9.74
C ASP A 43 -10.39 -6.21 8.29
N PHE A 44 -10.25 -7.52 8.10
CA PHE A 44 -10.28 -8.14 6.78
C PHE A 44 -11.63 -7.96 6.07
N GLU A 45 -12.73 -8.21 6.77
CA GLU A 45 -14.05 -8.19 6.14
C GLU A 45 -14.42 -6.80 5.64
N GLU A 46 -14.13 -5.78 6.43
CA GLU A 46 -14.38 -4.40 6.02
C GLU A 46 -13.48 -4.01 4.83
N ALA A 47 -12.23 -4.49 4.84
CA ALA A 47 -11.31 -4.22 3.73
C ALA A 47 -11.82 -4.84 2.43
N VAL A 48 -12.25 -6.09 2.46
CA VAL A 48 -12.78 -6.78 1.27
C VAL A 48 -14.06 -6.08 0.78
N ALA A 49 -14.93 -5.70 1.70
CA ALA A 49 -16.14 -4.96 1.34
C ALA A 49 -15.81 -3.65 0.63
N ALA A 50 -14.79 -2.94 1.10
CA ALA A 50 -14.34 -1.70 0.45
C ALA A 50 -13.79 -1.97 -0.96
N LEU A 51 -13.03 -3.06 -1.12
CA LEU A 51 -12.52 -3.45 -2.44
C LEU A 51 -13.62 -3.77 -3.43
N ASP A 52 -14.71 -4.34 -2.95
CA ASP A 52 -15.85 -4.69 -3.82
C ASP A 52 -16.69 -3.48 -4.18
N ARG A 53 -16.67 -2.44 -3.36
CA ARG A 53 -17.53 -1.28 -3.46
C ARG A 53 -16.87 -0.08 -4.12
N GLU A 54 -15.56 0.10 -3.90
CA GLU A 54 -14.81 1.27 -4.29
C GLU A 54 -13.74 0.95 -5.34
N THR A 55 -13.41 1.93 -6.16
CA THR A 55 -12.21 1.85 -6.98
C THR A 55 -11.00 2.13 -6.10
N VAL A 56 -10.07 1.20 -6.02
CA VAL A 56 -8.86 1.32 -5.19
C VAL A 56 -7.64 1.12 -6.08
N ASP A 57 -6.72 2.07 -6.02
CA ASP A 57 -5.49 2.00 -6.81
C ASP A 57 -4.34 1.35 -6.04
N LEU A 58 -4.38 1.43 -4.71
CA LEU A 58 -3.35 0.86 -3.84
C LEU A 58 -3.94 0.62 -2.46
N ILE A 59 -3.60 -0.53 -1.89
CA ILE A 59 -3.90 -0.81 -0.49
C ILE A 59 -2.62 -0.62 0.30
N LEU A 60 -2.70 0.16 1.38
CA LEU A 60 -1.62 0.32 2.36
C LEU A 60 -2.04 -0.46 3.59
N SER A 61 -1.41 -1.61 3.84
CA SER A 61 -1.91 -2.54 4.85
C SER A 61 -0.86 -3.02 5.82
N ASP A 62 -1.23 -3.03 7.11
CA ASP A 62 -0.47 -3.78 8.10
C ASP A 62 -0.64 -5.29 7.83
N VAL A 63 0.29 -6.08 8.33
CA VAL A 63 0.18 -7.53 8.30
C VAL A 63 -0.78 -8.03 9.38
N ARG A 64 -0.74 -7.40 10.56
CA ARG A 64 -1.68 -7.71 11.64
C ARG A 64 -2.93 -6.90 11.51
N LEU A 65 -4.08 -7.57 11.56
CA LEU A 65 -5.37 -6.90 11.52
C LEU A 65 -6.21 -7.38 12.70
N ARG A 66 -7.24 -6.61 13.03
CA ARG A 66 -8.20 -7.00 14.05
C ARG A 66 -8.95 -8.24 13.58
N GLY A 67 -9.18 -9.19 14.48
CA GLY A 67 -9.88 -10.43 14.18
C GLY A 67 -8.91 -11.56 13.83
N LYS A 68 -9.45 -12.61 13.21
CA LYS A 68 -8.71 -13.83 12.94
C LYS A 68 -7.93 -13.79 11.63
N ARG A 69 -8.41 -13.02 10.66
CA ARG A 69 -7.77 -12.93 9.35
C ARG A 69 -6.77 -11.80 9.33
N THR A 70 -5.71 -12.00 8.57
CA THR A 70 -4.54 -11.12 8.58
C THR A 70 -4.41 -10.32 7.27
N GLY A 71 -3.43 -9.43 7.26
CA GLY A 71 -3.06 -8.72 6.03
C GLY A 71 -2.54 -9.65 4.94
N ILE A 72 -2.05 -10.83 5.30
CA ILE A 72 -1.63 -11.83 4.31
C ILE A 72 -2.84 -12.31 3.50
N GLN A 73 -3.93 -12.64 4.19
CA GLN A 73 -5.17 -13.05 3.53
C GLN A 73 -5.76 -11.90 2.71
N LEU A 74 -5.64 -10.67 3.22
CA LEU A 74 -6.08 -9.50 2.46
C LEU A 74 -5.25 -9.33 1.18
N ALA A 75 -3.93 -9.55 1.26
CA ALA A 75 -3.08 -9.46 0.08
C ALA A 75 -3.47 -10.47 -0.97
N GLU A 76 -3.87 -11.68 -0.56
CA GLU A 76 -4.39 -12.69 -1.48
C GLU A 76 -5.67 -12.22 -2.18
N GLU A 77 -6.60 -11.61 -1.43
CA GLU A 77 -7.83 -11.07 -2.01
C GLU A 77 -7.58 -9.89 -2.93
N ALA A 78 -6.64 -9.03 -2.57
CA ALA A 78 -6.24 -7.90 -3.40
C ALA A 78 -5.67 -8.39 -4.74
N ARG A 79 -4.82 -9.41 -4.69
CA ARG A 79 -4.22 -9.99 -5.87
C ARG A 79 -5.26 -10.57 -6.83
N LYS A 80 -6.27 -11.25 -6.30
CA LYS A 80 -7.38 -11.77 -7.12
C LYS A 80 -8.12 -10.66 -7.86
N ARG A 81 -8.17 -9.47 -7.29
CA ARG A 81 -8.86 -8.32 -7.86
C ARG A 81 -7.94 -7.41 -8.68
N GLY A 82 -6.66 -7.77 -8.77
CA GLY A 82 -5.69 -6.96 -9.50
C GLY A 82 -5.33 -5.64 -8.84
N VAL A 83 -5.52 -5.52 -7.53
CA VAL A 83 -5.21 -4.30 -6.79
C VAL A 83 -3.86 -4.47 -6.09
N PRO A 84 -2.89 -3.59 -6.35
CA PRO A 84 -1.59 -3.68 -5.66
C PRO A 84 -1.73 -3.38 -4.18
N LEU A 85 -0.94 -4.09 -3.37
CA LEU A 85 -0.92 -3.91 -1.93
C LEU A 85 0.52 -3.72 -1.47
N LEU A 86 0.73 -2.67 -0.68
CA LEU A 86 2.00 -2.40 -0.02
C LEU A 86 1.85 -2.72 1.46
N PHE A 87 2.66 -3.65 1.96
CA PHE A 87 2.67 -3.90 3.40
C PHE A 87 3.38 -2.78 4.14
N VAL A 88 2.88 -2.48 5.32
CA VAL A 88 3.51 -1.55 6.26
C VAL A 88 3.65 -2.29 7.57
N THR A 89 4.86 -2.70 7.92
CA THR A 89 5.07 -3.58 9.08
C THR A 89 6.53 -3.52 9.55
N GLY A 90 6.74 -3.90 10.81
CA GLY A 90 8.10 -4.13 11.32
C GLY A 90 8.61 -5.53 11.03
N HIS A 91 7.73 -6.42 10.60
CA HIS A 91 8.06 -7.84 10.38
C HIS A 91 7.37 -8.35 9.11
N PRO A 92 7.97 -8.12 7.92
CA PRO A 92 7.35 -8.65 6.70
C PRO A 92 7.28 -10.17 6.73
N PRO A 93 6.17 -10.75 6.25
CA PRO A 93 6.05 -12.20 6.19
C PRO A 93 7.01 -12.79 5.17
N ASP A 94 7.41 -14.05 5.39
CA ASP A 94 8.38 -14.71 4.52
C ASP A 94 7.94 -14.76 3.05
N ASN A 95 6.62 -14.86 2.82
CA ASN A 95 6.06 -14.93 1.47
C ASN A 95 5.56 -13.59 0.96
N ALA A 96 5.99 -12.48 1.56
CA ALA A 96 5.51 -11.15 1.17
C ALA A 96 5.70 -10.88 -0.33
N ARG A 97 6.84 -11.29 -0.86
CA ARG A 97 7.19 -11.11 -2.27
C ARG A 97 6.16 -11.71 -3.23
N ASP A 98 5.49 -12.77 -2.83
CA ASP A 98 4.50 -13.45 -3.67
C ASP A 98 3.13 -12.78 -3.60
N LEU A 99 2.91 -11.95 -2.59
CA LEU A 99 1.59 -11.43 -2.27
C LEU A 99 1.46 -9.93 -2.46
N ALA A 100 2.53 -9.18 -2.25
CA ALA A 100 2.51 -7.73 -2.22
C ALA A 100 3.51 -7.16 -3.22
N ILE A 101 3.37 -5.86 -3.52
CA ILE A 101 4.33 -5.20 -4.41
C ILE A 101 5.57 -4.72 -3.65
N GLY A 102 5.49 -4.68 -2.34
CA GLY A 102 6.62 -4.25 -1.53
C GLY A 102 6.25 -4.13 -0.06
N CYS A 103 7.17 -3.60 0.70
CA CYS A 103 6.99 -3.40 2.14
C CYS A 103 7.70 -2.13 2.59
N LEU A 104 6.98 -1.30 3.36
CA LEU A 104 7.57 -0.15 4.05
C LEU A 104 7.74 -0.55 5.51
N MET A 105 8.97 -0.49 6.01
CA MET A 105 9.30 -0.91 7.36
C MET A 105 8.87 0.13 8.39
N LYS A 106 8.25 -0.33 9.48
CA LYS A 106 7.96 0.50 10.65
C LYS A 106 9.19 0.53 11.56
N PRO A 107 9.48 1.63 12.23
CA PRO A 107 8.78 2.92 12.13
C PRO A 107 9.24 3.71 10.90
N TYR A 108 8.38 4.53 10.38
CA TYR A 108 8.69 5.41 9.25
C TYR A 108 8.22 6.83 9.54
N SER A 109 8.89 7.80 8.89
CA SER A 109 8.51 9.20 9.00
C SER A 109 7.45 9.53 7.95
N GLU A 110 6.81 10.68 8.11
CA GLU A 110 5.91 11.21 7.09
C GLU A 110 6.60 11.29 5.73
N ARG A 111 7.83 11.78 5.73
CA ARG A 111 8.63 11.90 4.51
C ARG A 111 8.86 10.54 3.84
N GLN A 112 9.20 9.53 4.64
CA GLN A 112 9.40 8.17 4.11
C GLN A 112 8.11 7.62 3.51
N LEU A 113 6.97 7.84 4.15
CA LEU A 113 5.69 7.39 3.61
C LEU A 113 5.39 8.06 2.26
N LYS A 114 5.56 9.37 2.16
CA LYS A 114 5.33 10.10 0.91
C LYS A 114 6.27 9.61 -0.19
N GLN A 115 7.54 9.45 0.12
CA GLN A 115 8.52 8.96 -0.83
C GLN A 115 8.24 7.52 -1.26
N ALA A 116 7.76 6.70 -0.32
CA ALA A 116 7.40 5.31 -0.63
C ALA A 116 6.24 5.25 -1.63
N LEU A 117 5.21 6.04 -1.41
CA LEU A 117 4.07 6.05 -2.33
C LEU A 117 4.45 6.59 -3.71
N ASP A 118 5.31 7.60 -3.76
CA ASP A 118 5.80 8.10 -5.03
C ASP A 118 6.63 7.04 -5.77
N ALA A 119 7.47 6.31 -5.05
CA ALA A 119 8.25 5.23 -5.65
C ALA A 119 7.35 4.10 -6.16
N VAL A 120 6.33 3.74 -5.40
CA VAL A 120 5.35 2.73 -5.83
C VAL A 120 4.64 3.20 -7.11
N ASP A 121 4.24 4.46 -7.14
CA ASP A 121 3.57 5.01 -8.32
C ASP A 121 4.47 4.94 -9.56
N GLN A 122 5.75 5.30 -9.42
CA GLN A 122 6.70 5.21 -10.51
C GLN A 122 6.93 3.77 -10.95
N HIS A 123 7.02 2.86 -9.99
CA HIS A 123 7.18 1.44 -10.29
C HIS A 123 6.00 0.91 -11.10
N LEU A 124 4.80 1.26 -10.72
CA LEU A 124 3.59 0.85 -11.44
C LEU A 124 3.53 1.46 -12.84
N ALA A 125 4.21 2.58 -13.05
CA ALA A 125 4.32 3.21 -14.36
C ALA A 125 5.45 2.60 -15.21
N GLY A 126 6.10 1.54 -14.72
CA GLY A 126 7.17 0.87 -15.44
C GLY A 126 8.54 1.52 -15.30
N LYS A 127 8.69 2.44 -14.36
CA LYS A 127 9.96 3.12 -14.11
C LYS A 127 10.74 2.41 -13.00
N GLN A 128 12.00 2.76 -12.87
CA GLN A 128 12.86 2.27 -11.79
C GLN A 128 13.14 3.41 -10.81
N PRO A 129 12.29 3.58 -9.79
CA PRO A 129 12.43 4.69 -8.86
C PRO A 129 13.59 4.49 -7.90
N LYS A 130 14.11 5.62 -7.40
CA LYS A 130 14.99 5.59 -6.25
C LYS A 130 14.15 5.29 -5.01
N LEU A 131 14.56 4.30 -4.21
CA LEU A 131 13.78 3.88 -3.06
C LEU A 131 14.22 4.63 -1.80
N PRO A 132 13.27 5.15 -1.01
CA PRO A 132 13.62 5.72 0.29
C PRO A 132 14.06 4.62 1.26
N LYS A 133 14.73 5.02 2.32
CA LYS A 133 15.12 4.10 3.38
C LYS A 133 13.87 3.43 3.95
N GLY A 134 13.95 2.13 4.14
CA GLY A 134 12.87 1.34 4.71
C GLY A 134 11.87 0.80 3.71
N LEU A 135 11.96 1.20 2.45
CA LEU A 135 11.08 0.66 1.42
C LEU A 135 11.81 -0.38 0.58
N GLU A 136 11.16 -1.53 0.43
CA GLU A 136 11.56 -2.53 -0.54
C GLU A 136 10.40 -2.70 -1.53
N ILE A 137 10.70 -2.67 -2.82
CA ILE A 137 9.75 -3.02 -3.86
C ILE A 137 10.22 -4.35 -4.44
N TYR A 138 9.31 -5.32 -4.47
CA TYR A 138 9.67 -6.65 -4.91
C TYR A 138 9.73 -6.72 -6.42
N ALA A 139 10.77 -7.34 -6.93
CA ALA A 139 10.86 -7.59 -8.37
C ALA A 139 9.74 -8.54 -8.78
N PRO A 140 9.09 -8.30 -9.93
CA PRO A 140 8.07 -9.23 -10.40
C PRO A 140 8.72 -10.59 -10.62
N ARG A 141 7.99 -11.66 -10.27
CA ARG A 141 8.44 -13.00 -10.62
C ARG A 141 8.45 -13.11 -12.13
N ASP A 142 9.53 -13.65 -12.63
CA ASP A 142 9.63 -13.92 -14.04
C ASP A 142 8.62 -15.01 -14.39
N ALA A 143 7.67 -14.69 -15.24
CA ALA A 143 6.61 -15.62 -15.61
C ALA A 143 7.15 -16.86 -16.35
N ALA A 144 8.36 -16.77 -16.89
CA ALA A 144 9.00 -17.90 -17.56
C ALA A 144 9.60 -18.91 -16.58
N ASN A 145 9.68 -18.59 -15.32
CA ASN A 145 10.29 -19.47 -14.31
C ASN A 145 9.25 -20.22 -13.52
#